data_708a41615dcc4a3d0fe882a54deb8653
#
_entry.id   708a41615dcc4a3d0fe882a54deb8653
#
_cell.length_a   1.000
_cell.length_b   1.000
_cell.length_c   1.000
_cell.angle_alpha   90.00
_cell.angle_beta   90.00
_cell.angle_gamma   90.00
#
_symmetry.space_group_name_H-M   'P 1'
#
loop_
_entity.id
_entity.type
_entity.pdbx_description
1 polymer ?
#
loop_
_entity_poly.entity_id
_entity_poly.type
_entity_poly.pdbx_seq_one_letter_code
_entity_poly.pdbx_strand_id
1 'polypeptide(L)'
;MPTPMDPISSSFQLQFPAGMAPVACVDIGGTKVALTLADASGIRGKWAEPTAKVGESDALALQIIRMVEQGCIQCGIAKEALGAVGVVSCGPFVLRDGLVELSTPNICGGMAGKARGLPNDWTTALLQAPLRQAFARVRVENDGVGALEAERRWGALQGLDHCAYVTWSTGIGVGVCVDGRALRGKNGNAGHWGHSFVSDNTDALCGCGNIGDVEGLIAGNAIARRFGTQGFADAAQLFFAARAGQVDALEIVDGLCYVMGRLLFNLMTTLDVQRISMGGSVFWHQQDLLLPRLRAQIGAKLPSMTHGVDIVPAGLGESVGDYAALALVL
;
A
#
# COMPACT_ATOMS: atom_id res chain seq x y z
N MET A 1 -25.41 16.15 -21.17
CA MET A 1 -25.64 15.52 -19.85
C MET A 1 -24.90 14.18 -19.90
N PRO A 2 -23.90 13.94 -19.09
CA PRO A 2 -23.27 12.63 -19.03
C PRO A 2 -24.19 11.66 -18.30
N THR A 3 -24.37 10.49 -18.86
CA THR A 3 -25.12 9.37 -18.30
C THR A 3 -24.55 8.95 -16.94
N PRO A 4 -25.38 8.71 -15.90
CA PRO A 4 -24.86 8.17 -14.65
C PRO A 4 -24.28 6.77 -14.91
N MET A 5 -23.04 6.57 -14.53
CA MET A 5 -22.46 5.22 -14.46
C MET A 5 -23.10 4.50 -13.27
N ASP A 6 -23.71 3.35 -13.55
CA ASP A 6 -24.22 2.45 -12.53
C ASP A 6 -23.10 2.08 -11.53
N PRO A 7 -23.43 1.92 -10.24
CA PRO A 7 -22.45 1.45 -9.26
C PRO A 7 -22.01 0.05 -9.66
N ILE A 8 -20.71 -0.10 -9.93
CA ILE A 8 -20.08 -1.39 -10.22
C ILE A 8 -20.14 -2.25 -8.95
N SER A 9 -21.26 -2.91 -8.74
CA SER A 9 -21.38 -4.06 -7.86
C SER A 9 -21.20 -5.34 -8.67
N SER A 10 -20.03 -5.50 -9.28
CA SER A 10 -19.59 -6.81 -9.75
C SER A 10 -18.57 -7.32 -8.74
N SER A 11 -18.89 -8.41 -8.05
CA SER A 11 -17.91 -9.23 -7.36
C SER A 11 -16.83 -9.59 -8.38
N PHE A 12 -15.71 -8.85 -8.38
CA PHE A 12 -14.57 -9.16 -9.24
C PHE A 12 -14.11 -10.57 -8.88
N GLN A 13 -14.32 -11.53 -9.79
CA GLN A 13 -13.77 -12.87 -9.67
C GLN A 13 -12.50 -12.93 -10.50
N LEU A 14 -11.36 -13.04 -9.82
CA LEU A 14 -10.09 -13.24 -10.47
C LEU A 14 -10.13 -14.54 -11.28
N GLN A 15 -9.89 -14.43 -12.57
CA GLN A 15 -9.68 -15.60 -13.42
C GLN A 15 -8.21 -15.98 -13.37
N PHE A 16 -7.93 -17.16 -12.80
CA PHE A 16 -6.59 -17.72 -12.77
C PHE A 16 -6.28 -18.40 -14.12
N PRO A 17 -5.09 -18.21 -14.69
CA PRO A 17 -4.71 -18.86 -15.93
C PRO A 17 -4.83 -20.39 -15.84
N ALA A 18 -5.42 -21.02 -16.86
CA ALA A 18 -5.50 -22.47 -16.92
C ALA A 18 -4.08 -23.07 -16.89
N GLY A 19 -3.87 -24.09 -16.07
CA GLY A 19 -2.56 -24.72 -15.89
C GLY A 19 -1.54 -23.89 -15.09
N MET A 20 -1.97 -22.82 -14.43
CA MET A 20 -1.09 -22.05 -13.53
C MET A 20 -0.54 -22.93 -12.43
N ALA A 21 0.79 -22.96 -12.28
CA ALA A 21 1.42 -23.60 -11.13
C ALA A 21 0.98 -22.88 -9.84
N PRO A 22 0.88 -23.61 -8.71
CA PRO A 22 0.59 -22.97 -7.42
C PRO A 22 1.58 -21.86 -7.10
N VAL A 23 1.09 -20.78 -6.49
CA VAL A 23 1.90 -19.64 -6.05
C VAL A 23 1.61 -19.30 -4.59
N ALA A 24 2.63 -18.80 -3.90
CA ALA A 24 2.49 -18.23 -2.57
C ALA A 24 2.58 -16.70 -2.67
N CYS A 25 1.63 -16.01 -2.07
CA CYS A 25 1.52 -14.56 -2.03
C CYS A 25 1.58 -14.08 -0.59
N VAL A 26 2.60 -13.30 -0.26
CA VAL A 26 2.88 -12.83 1.10
C VAL A 26 2.76 -11.32 1.15
N ASP A 27 2.03 -10.83 2.14
CA ASP A 27 1.96 -9.40 2.49
C ASP A 27 2.55 -9.19 3.89
N ILE A 28 3.61 -8.39 3.96
CA ILE A 28 4.33 -8.09 5.20
C ILE A 28 3.96 -6.68 5.66
N GLY A 29 3.13 -6.63 6.68
CA GLY A 29 2.88 -5.40 7.42
C GLY A 29 3.73 -5.28 8.68
N GLY A 30 3.72 -4.09 9.29
CA GLY A 30 4.42 -3.85 10.56
C GLY A 30 3.87 -4.64 11.76
N THR A 31 2.66 -5.19 11.67
CA THR A 31 1.99 -5.92 12.78
C THR A 31 1.64 -7.35 12.42
N LYS A 32 1.47 -7.64 11.14
CA LYS A 32 0.93 -8.91 10.64
C LYS A 32 1.62 -9.29 9.34
N VAL A 33 1.94 -10.57 9.18
CA VAL A 33 2.28 -11.23 7.90
C VAL A 33 1.06 -12.02 7.46
N ALA A 34 0.59 -11.79 6.24
CA ALA A 34 -0.48 -12.55 5.62
C ALA A 34 0.06 -13.40 4.48
N LEU A 35 -0.42 -14.64 4.38
CA LEU A 35 -0.12 -15.59 3.31
C LEU A 35 -1.39 -15.98 2.58
N THR A 36 -1.36 -15.96 1.27
CA THR A 36 -2.38 -16.55 0.39
C THR A 36 -1.72 -17.56 -0.53
N LEU A 37 -2.25 -18.78 -0.60
CA LEU A 37 -1.90 -19.76 -1.63
C LEU A 37 -2.98 -19.77 -2.70
N ALA A 38 -2.57 -19.79 -3.96
CA ALA A 38 -3.46 -19.82 -5.11
C ALA A 38 -2.90 -20.74 -6.21
N ASP A 39 -3.80 -21.33 -6.99
CA ASP A 39 -3.48 -22.10 -8.20
C ASP A 39 -4.54 -21.86 -9.29
N ALA A 40 -4.52 -22.62 -10.38
CA ALA A 40 -5.48 -22.49 -11.48
C ALA A 40 -6.96 -22.67 -11.05
N SER A 41 -7.24 -23.27 -9.89
CA SER A 41 -8.59 -23.43 -9.36
C SER A 41 -9.04 -22.23 -8.50
N GLY A 42 -8.13 -21.33 -8.18
CA GLY A 42 -8.41 -20.15 -7.33
C GLY A 42 -7.55 -20.06 -6.08
N ILE A 43 -8.06 -19.34 -5.09
CA ILE A 43 -7.44 -19.24 -3.77
C ILE A 43 -7.67 -20.54 -3.02
N ARG A 44 -6.56 -21.17 -2.58
CA ARG A 44 -6.55 -22.44 -1.86
C ARG A 44 -6.60 -22.28 -0.35
N GLY A 45 -6.06 -21.16 0.17
CA GLY A 45 -6.09 -20.85 1.59
C GLY A 45 -5.47 -19.50 1.90
N LYS A 46 -5.84 -18.94 3.07
CA LYS A 46 -5.31 -17.68 3.60
C LYS A 46 -4.97 -17.87 5.08
N TRP A 47 -3.83 -17.35 5.49
CA TRP A 47 -3.33 -17.38 6.87
C TRP A 47 -2.74 -16.04 7.23
N ALA A 48 -2.75 -15.72 8.52
CA ALA A 48 -2.09 -14.53 9.02
C ALA A 48 -1.52 -14.78 10.42
N GLU A 49 -0.34 -14.23 10.67
CA GLU A 49 0.34 -14.28 11.96
C GLU A 49 0.92 -12.92 12.33
N PRO A 50 1.14 -12.62 13.62
CA PRO A 50 1.90 -11.45 14.03
C PRO A 50 3.29 -11.44 13.39
N THR A 51 3.75 -10.27 12.91
CA THR A 51 5.07 -10.12 12.29
C THR A 51 6.16 -10.48 13.28
N ALA A 52 7.04 -11.41 12.92
CA ALA A 52 8.19 -11.80 13.74
C ALA A 52 9.14 -10.61 13.92
N LYS A 53 9.47 -10.33 15.19
CA LYS A 53 10.35 -9.22 15.60
C LYS A 53 11.33 -9.66 16.68
N VAL A 54 11.42 -10.94 16.96
CA VAL A 54 12.28 -11.53 18.00
C VAL A 54 13.18 -12.58 17.35
N GLY A 55 14.41 -12.68 17.78
CA GLY A 55 15.43 -13.58 17.23
C GLY A 55 16.45 -12.84 16.38
N GLU A 56 17.11 -13.56 15.50
CA GLU A 56 18.10 -13.04 14.56
C GLU A 56 17.42 -12.24 13.42
N SER A 57 18.20 -11.50 12.67
CA SER A 57 17.68 -10.61 11.60
C SER A 57 16.96 -11.34 10.45
N ASP A 58 17.06 -12.65 10.35
CA ASP A 58 16.35 -13.50 9.39
C ASP A 58 15.03 -14.10 9.93
N ALA A 59 14.67 -13.83 11.20
CA ALA A 59 13.50 -14.42 11.86
C ALA A 59 12.20 -14.20 11.07
N LEU A 60 12.04 -13.05 10.40
CA LEU A 60 10.89 -12.76 9.55
C LEU A 60 10.87 -13.64 8.29
N ALA A 61 12.00 -13.82 7.63
CA ALA A 61 12.11 -14.70 6.46
C ALA A 61 11.83 -16.17 6.84
N LEU A 62 12.35 -16.61 7.98
CA LEU A 62 12.09 -17.98 8.51
C LEU A 62 10.61 -18.17 8.86
N GLN A 63 9.95 -17.16 9.41
CA GLN A 63 8.49 -17.16 9.61
C GLN A 63 7.75 -17.38 8.29
N ILE A 64 8.10 -16.63 7.25
CA ILE A 64 7.46 -16.75 5.92
C ILE A 64 7.68 -18.14 5.34
N ILE A 65 8.91 -18.66 5.37
CA ILE A 65 9.23 -20.01 4.89
C ILE A 65 8.35 -21.04 5.58
N ARG A 66 8.29 -21.01 6.91
CA ARG A 66 7.45 -21.92 7.70
C ARG A 66 5.97 -21.78 7.35
N MET A 67 5.45 -20.56 7.24
CA MET A 67 4.04 -20.32 6.88
C MET A 67 3.71 -20.90 5.50
N VAL A 68 4.59 -20.71 4.50
CA VAL A 68 4.40 -21.23 3.15
C VAL A 68 4.43 -22.77 3.17
N GLU A 69 5.39 -23.38 3.86
CA GLU A 69 5.49 -24.84 3.98
C GLU A 69 4.26 -25.45 4.65
N GLN A 70 3.81 -24.85 5.76
CA GLN A 70 2.61 -25.30 6.46
C GLN A 70 1.34 -25.13 5.61
N GLY A 71 1.21 -23.99 4.91
CA GLY A 71 0.10 -23.75 3.99
C GLY A 71 0.08 -24.75 2.84
N CYS A 72 1.24 -25.08 2.27
CA CYS A 72 1.37 -26.10 1.24
C CYS A 72 0.90 -27.48 1.74
N ILE A 73 1.32 -27.90 2.93
CA ILE A 73 0.87 -29.17 3.55
C ILE A 73 -0.66 -29.16 3.71
N GLN A 74 -1.23 -28.08 4.24
CA GLN A 74 -2.67 -27.98 4.48
C GLN A 74 -3.50 -27.99 3.19
N CYS A 75 -2.94 -27.47 2.09
CA CYS A 75 -3.58 -27.48 0.78
C CYS A 75 -3.28 -28.72 -0.07
N GLY A 76 -2.43 -29.64 0.41
CA GLY A 76 -1.99 -30.79 -0.37
C GLY A 76 -1.13 -30.42 -1.58
N ILE A 77 -0.39 -29.30 -1.49
CA ILE A 77 0.52 -28.80 -2.53
C ILE A 77 1.95 -29.23 -2.15
N ALA A 78 2.67 -29.89 -3.06
CA ALA A 78 4.09 -30.11 -2.87
C ALA A 78 4.85 -28.79 -2.94
N LYS A 79 5.76 -28.51 -2.00
CA LYS A 79 6.55 -27.26 -1.97
C LYS A 79 7.29 -27.02 -3.29
N GLU A 80 7.82 -28.07 -3.88
CA GLU A 80 8.55 -28.09 -5.14
C GLU A 80 7.66 -27.77 -6.36
N ALA A 81 6.35 -27.91 -6.21
CA ALA A 81 5.38 -27.54 -7.23
C ALA A 81 5.07 -26.05 -7.26
N LEU A 82 5.52 -25.28 -6.26
CA LEU A 82 5.33 -23.82 -6.26
C LEU A 82 6.07 -23.20 -7.44
N GLY A 83 5.34 -22.55 -8.33
CA GLY A 83 5.89 -21.81 -9.46
C GLY A 83 6.63 -20.55 -9.05
N ALA A 84 6.15 -19.85 -8.00
CA ALA A 84 6.78 -18.65 -7.46
C ALA A 84 6.25 -18.30 -6.06
N VAL A 85 7.04 -17.50 -5.34
CA VAL A 85 6.66 -16.76 -4.13
C VAL A 85 6.72 -15.27 -4.39
N GLY A 86 5.59 -14.59 -4.34
CA GLY A 86 5.47 -13.13 -4.41
C GLY A 86 5.38 -12.54 -3.01
N VAL A 87 6.16 -11.53 -2.74
CA VAL A 87 6.19 -10.84 -1.44
C VAL A 87 6.02 -9.35 -1.67
N VAL A 88 5.03 -8.75 -1.02
CA VAL A 88 4.92 -7.30 -0.87
C VAL A 88 5.19 -6.90 0.56
N SER A 89 5.81 -5.75 0.76
CA SER A 89 6.10 -5.22 2.09
C SER A 89 6.12 -3.70 2.08
N CYS A 90 5.71 -3.12 3.20
CA CYS A 90 6.00 -1.72 3.43
C CYS A 90 7.54 -1.51 3.46
N GLY A 91 7.99 -0.45 2.81
CA GLY A 91 9.39 -0.05 2.83
C GLY A 91 9.79 0.68 4.13
N PRO A 92 10.96 1.29 4.15
CA PRO A 92 11.93 1.29 3.06
C PRO A 92 12.75 -0.01 2.97
N PHE A 93 13.33 -0.23 1.80
CA PHE A 93 14.22 -1.35 1.47
C PHE A 93 15.67 -0.90 1.38
N VAL A 94 16.58 -1.84 1.65
CA VAL A 94 18.01 -1.74 1.33
C VAL A 94 18.36 -2.88 0.38
N LEU A 95 19.13 -2.60 -0.64
CA LEU A 95 19.69 -3.63 -1.50
C LEU A 95 21.11 -3.96 -1.02
N ARG A 96 21.32 -5.22 -0.65
CA ARG A 96 22.63 -5.78 -0.38
C ARG A 96 22.90 -6.90 -1.38
N ASP A 97 23.97 -6.76 -2.16
CA ASP A 97 24.29 -7.68 -3.25
C ASP A 97 23.14 -7.91 -4.23
N GLY A 98 22.33 -6.87 -4.46
CA GLY A 98 21.16 -6.92 -5.34
C GLY A 98 19.95 -7.63 -4.74
N LEU A 99 19.98 -8.01 -3.46
CA LEU A 99 18.89 -8.65 -2.74
C LEU A 99 18.23 -7.68 -1.74
N VAL A 100 16.91 -7.77 -1.61
CA VAL A 100 16.13 -6.90 -0.73
C VAL A 100 16.26 -7.33 0.72
N GLU A 101 16.61 -6.35 1.57
CA GLU A 101 16.46 -6.39 3.02
C GLU A 101 15.47 -5.29 3.45
N LEU A 102 14.71 -5.53 4.51
CA LEU A 102 13.83 -4.52 5.07
C LEU A 102 14.60 -3.63 6.06
N SER A 103 14.42 -2.31 5.93
CA SER A 103 14.87 -1.34 6.94
C SER A 103 13.69 -0.56 7.54
N THR A 104 12.55 -1.23 7.64
CA THR A 104 11.28 -0.65 8.06
C THR A 104 11.28 -0.37 9.56
N PRO A 105 11.09 0.88 10.02
CA PRO A 105 11.12 1.22 11.45
C PRO A 105 10.03 0.56 12.30
N ASN A 106 9.01 -0.04 11.68
CA ASN A 106 7.96 -0.81 12.37
C ASN A 106 8.37 -2.26 12.63
N ILE A 107 9.49 -2.72 12.05
CA ILE A 107 9.99 -4.09 12.13
C ILE A 107 11.40 -4.09 12.72
N CYS A 108 12.28 -3.19 12.25
CA CYS A 108 13.68 -3.11 12.62
C CYS A 108 13.89 -2.13 13.77
N GLY A 109 14.14 -2.63 14.97
CA GLY A 109 14.28 -1.84 16.20
C GLY A 109 15.49 -0.92 16.16
N GLY A 110 16.59 -1.36 15.53
CA GLY A 110 17.79 -0.54 15.33
C GLY A 110 17.54 0.71 14.47
N MET A 111 16.60 0.63 13.52
CA MET A 111 16.16 1.78 12.71
C MET A 111 15.13 2.64 13.42
N ALA A 112 14.27 2.02 14.22
CA ALA A 112 13.20 2.73 14.95
C ALA A 112 13.71 3.54 16.13
N GLY A 113 14.87 3.19 16.65
CA GLY A 113 15.38 3.70 17.90
C GLY A 113 14.54 3.28 19.11
N LYS A 114 14.99 3.69 20.30
CA LYS A 114 14.37 3.31 21.58
C LYS A 114 12.91 3.76 21.75
N ALA A 115 12.49 4.79 21.02
CA ALA A 115 11.15 5.38 21.15
C ALA A 115 10.02 4.42 20.76
N ARG A 116 10.28 3.37 19.96
CA ARG A 116 9.27 2.39 19.53
C ARG A 116 9.22 1.11 20.35
N GLY A 117 10.20 0.88 21.23
CA GLY A 117 10.23 -0.28 22.13
C GLY A 117 10.16 -1.63 21.41
N LEU A 118 10.72 -1.73 20.19
CA LEU A 118 10.78 -3.01 19.48
C LEU A 118 11.78 -3.95 20.16
N PRO A 119 11.49 -5.28 20.19
CA PRO A 119 12.27 -6.26 20.94
C PRO A 119 13.58 -6.68 20.25
N ASN A 120 13.98 -6.00 19.18
CA ASN A 120 15.21 -6.27 18.44
C ASN A 120 16.00 -4.98 18.18
N ASP A 121 17.24 -5.13 17.78
CA ASP A 121 18.17 -4.06 17.41
C ASP A 121 18.56 -4.11 15.92
N TRP A 122 17.81 -4.84 15.11
CA TRP A 122 18.10 -5.01 13.69
C TRP A 122 18.15 -3.65 12.98
N THR A 123 19.23 -3.39 12.28
CA THR A 123 19.30 -2.28 11.33
C THR A 123 18.59 -2.63 10.02
N THR A 124 18.66 -3.92 9.64
CA THR A 124 17.89 -4.51 8.55
C THR A 124 17.40 -5.91 8.93
N ALA A 125 16.25 -6.31 8.39
CA ALA A 125 15.80 -7.69 8.44
C ALA A 125 16.12 -8.36 7.10
N LEU A 126 16.87 -9.45 7.14
CA LEU A 126 17.19 -10.27 5.98
C LEU A 126 15.87 -10.85 5.42
N LEU A 127 15.62 -10.67 4.13
CA LEU A 127 14.38 -11.12 3.52
C LEU A 127 14.61 -11.97 2.28
N GLN A 128 15.08 -11.36 1.19
CA GLN A 128 15.10 -12.04 -0.11
C GLN A 128 16.14 -13.16 -0.19
N ALA A 129 17.27 -13.03 0.50
CA ALA A 129 18.32 -14.04 0.46
C ALA A 129 17.87 -15.38 1.07
N PRO A 130 17.33 -15.45 2.33
CA PRO A 130 16.82 -16.71 2.88
C PRO A 130 15.63 -17.27 2.07
N LEU A 131 14.75 -16.41 1.55
CA LEU A 131 13.63 -16.87 0.73
C LEU A 131 14.09 -17.54 -0.57
N ARG A 132 15.13 -16.99 -1.23
CA ARG A 132 15.70 -17.60 -2.46
C ARG A 132 16.45 -18.89 -2.21
N GLN A 133 16.92 -19.13 -0.99
CA GLN A 133 17.47 -20.42 -0.61
C GLN A 133 16.37 -21.50 -0.45
N ALA A 134 15.19 -21.09 0.02
CA ALA A 134 14.07 -21.96 0.28
C ALA A 134 13.17 -22.22 -0.94
N PHE A 135 13.08 -21.26 -1.88
CA PHE A 135 12.15 -21.29 -3.02
C PHE A 135 12.87 -20.90 -4.32
N ALA A 136 12.58 -21.64 -5.39
CA ALA A 136 13.24 -21.46 -6.70
C ALA A 136 13.00 -20.07 -7.32
N ARG A 137 11.85 -19.46 -7.08
CA ARG A 137 11.45 -18.19 -7.69
C ARG A 137 10.81 -17.28 -6.64
N VAL A 138 11.50 -16.19 -6.31
CA VAL A 138 11.03 -15.20 -5.32
C VAL A 138 11.06 -13.81 -5.93
N ARG A 139 9.94 -13.08 -5.81
CA ARG A 139 9.85 -11.66 -6.14
C ARG A 139 9.44 -10.89 -4.90
N VAL A 140 10.15 -9.81 -4.64
CA VAL A 140 9.89 -8.89 -3.52
C VAL A 140 9.71 -7.50 -4.08
N GLU A 141 8.62 -6.83 -3.71
CA GLU A 141 8.32 -5.45 -4.12
C GLU A 141 7.71 -4.65 -2.95
N ASN A 142 7.76 -3.35 -3.07
CA ASN A 142 7.00 -2.48 -2.18
C ASN A 142 5.48 -2.70 -2.35
N ASP A 143 4.72 -2.57 -1.26
CA ASP A 143 3.26 -2.77 -1.24
C ASP A 143 2.52 -1.82 -2.19
N GLY A 144 2.93 -0.55 -2.30
CA GLY A 144 2.38 0.41 -3.25
C GLY A 144 2.66 0.02 -4.71
N VAL A 145 3.84 -0.53 -4.99
CA VAL A 145 4.19 -1.05 -6.34
C VAL A 145 3.38 -2.31 -6.65
N GLY A 146 3.26 -3.22 -5.69
CA GLY A 146 2.42 -4.41 -5.85
C GLY A 146 0.94 -4.06 -6.11
N ALA A 147 0.41 -3.09 -5.38
CA ALA A 147 -0.96 -2.60 -5.55
C ALA A 147 -1.16 -1.91 -6.92
N LEU A 148 -0.19 -1.11 -7.37
CA LEU A 148 -0.18 -0.53 -8.72
C LEU A 148 -0.24 -1.62 -9.80
N GLU A 149 0.59 -2.66 -9.71
CA GLU A 149 0.62 -3.74 -10.70
C GLU A 149 -0.69 -4.55 -10.68
N ALA A 150 -1.31 -4.75 -9.51
CA ALA A 150 -2.63 -5.36 -9.40
C ALA A 150 -3.71 -4.51 -10.09
N GLU A 151 -3.74 -3.21 -9.84
CA GLU A 151 -4.67 -2.27 -10.47
C GLU A 151 -4.46 -2.15 -11.99
N ARG A 152 -3.21 -2.21 -12.45
CA ARG A 152 -2.88 -2.24 -13.88
C ARG A 152 -3.30 -3.53 -14.57
N ARG A 153 -3.28 -4.64 -13.84
CA ARG A 153 -3.61 -5.95 -14.39
C ARG A 153 -5.11 -6.22 -14.37
N TRP A 154 -5.81 -5.85 -13.31
CA TRP A 154 -7.20 -6.25 -13.08
C TRP A 154 -8.13 -5.12 -12.62
N GLY A 155 -7.59 -3.97 -12.24
CA GLY A 155 -8.35 -2.87 -11.64
C GLY A 155 -8.56 -1.67 -12.56
N ALA A 156 -8.60 -0.49 -11.97
CA ALA A 156 -8.93 0.76 -12.64
C ALA A 156 -7.81 1.32 -13.54
N LEU A 157 -6.60 0.73 -13.52
CA LEU A 157 -5.44 1.20 -14.27
C LEU A 157 -5.09 0.32 -15.49
N GLN A 158 -5.99 -0.58 -15.89
CA GLN A 158 -5.78 -1.45 -17.05
C GLN A 158 -5.54 -0.63 -18.34
N GLY A 159 -4.54 -1.05 -19.12
CA GLY A 159 -4.22 -0.45 -20.42
C GLY A 159 -3.56 0.94 -20.35
N LEU A 160 -3.17 1.42 -19.17
CA LEU A 160 -2.54 2.74 -19.00
C LEU A 160 -1.02 2.60 -18.81
N ASP A 161 -0.28 3.43 -19.57
CA ASP A 161 1.18 3.49 -19.51
C ASP A 161 1.69 4.56 -18.53
N HIS A 162 0.87 5.55 -18.21
CA HIS A 162 1.19 6.65 -17.29
C HIS A 162 0.10 6.74 -16.22
N CYS A 163 0.32 6.12 -15.06
CA CYS A 163 -0.71 6.05 -14.03
C CYS A 163 -0.09 5.91 -12.63
N ALA A 164 -0.90 6.16 -11.61
CA ALA A 164 -0.50 5.97 -10.23
C ALA A 164 -1.59 5.27 -9.42
N TYR A 165 -1.16 4.50 -8.43
CA TYR A 165 -2.00 4.03 -7.34
C TYR A 165 -1.61 4.76 -6.06
N VAL A 166 -2.58 5.25 -5.31
CA VAL A 166 -2.38 5.91 -4.03
C VAL A 166 -3.22 5.22 -2.97
N THR A 167 -2.59 4.70 -1.93
CA THR A 167 -3.31 4.20 -0.75
C THR A 167 -3.36 5.25 0.33
N TRP A 168 -4.57 5.52 0.84
CA TRP A 168 -4.81 6.34 2.02
C TRP A 168 -5.42 5.48 3.11
N SER A 169 -4.58 5.03 4.03
CA SER A 169 -4.91 4.06 5.07
C SER A 169 -4.25 4.48 6.39
N THR A 170 -3.77 3.53 7.19
CA THR A 170 -2.92 3.80 8.37
C THR A 170 -1.70 4.66 8.03
N GLY A 171 -1.13 4.46 6.83
CA GLY A 171 -0.10 5.27 6.20
C GLY A 171 -0.53 5.76 4.80
N ILE A 172 0.40 6.38 4.07
CA ILE A 172 0.25 6.85 2.70
C ILE A 172 1.32 6.18 1.83
N GLY A 173 0.91 5.31 0.93
CA GLY A 173 1.78 4.65 -0.05
C GLY A 173 1.42 5.04 -1.48
N VAL A 174 2.39 5.02 -2.37
CA VAL A 174 2.18 5.34 -3.79
C VAL A 174 2.94 4.35 -4.67
N GLY A 175 2.27 3.80 -5.68
CA GLY A 175 2.90 3.11 -6.79
C GLY A 175 2.75 3.95 -8.06
N VAL A 176 3.78 4.03 -8.88
CA VAL A 176 3.78 4.86 -10.09
C VAL A 176 4.25 4.09 -11.31
N CYS A 177 3.56 4.28 -12.43
CA CYS A 177 3.92 3.77 -13.74
C CYS A 177 4.16 4.92 -14.71
N VAL A 178 5.29 4.91 -15.40
CA VAL A 178 5.64 5.82 -16.49
C VAL A 178 6.18 4.98 -17.65
N ASP A 179 5.77 5.29 -18.88
CA ASP A 179 6.16 4.52 -20.08
C ASP A 179 5.86 3.01 -19.95
N GLY A 180 4.73 2.67 -19.34
CA GLY A 180 4.32 1.28 -19.12
C GLY A 180 5.13 0.53 -18.05
N ARG A 181 6.05 1.19 -17.34
CA ARG A 181 6.95 0.57 -16.35
C ARG A 181 6.71 1.13 -14.95
N ALA A 182 6.56 0.25 -13.98
CA ALA A 182 6.53 0.67 -12.58
C ALA A 182 7.89 1.25 -12.17
N LEU A 183 7.87 2.41 -11.55
CA LEU A 183 9.06 3.06 -11.02
C LEU A 183 9.47 2.39 -9.71
N ARG A 184 10.72 1.90 -9.65
CA ARG A 184 11.28 1.24 -8.47
C ARG A 184 12.34 2.08 -7.76
N GLY A 185 13.04 2.91 -8.52
CA GLY A 185 14.17 3.68 -8.01
C GLY A 185 15.38 2.81 -7.68
N LYS A 186 16.34 3.41 -6.95
CA LYS A 186 17.65 2.80 -6.66
C LYS A 186 17.54 1.48 -5.86
N ASN A 187 16.69 1.46 -4.83
CA ASN A 187 16.58 0.35 -3.87
C ASN A 187 15.16 -0.25 -3.82
N GLY A 188 14.30 0.02 -4.80
CA GLY A 188 12.88 -0.37 -4.74
C GLY A 188 12.01 0.58 -3.91
N ASN A 189 12.50 1.78 -3.60
CA ASN A 189 11.81 2.74 -2.71
C ASN A 189 11.17 3.93 -3.46
N ALA A 190 11.06 3.90 -4.79
CA ALA A 190 10.30 4.92 -5.49
C ALA A 190 8.82 4.84 -5.05
N GLY A 191 8.17 6.01 -4.91
CA GLY A 191 6.77 6.04 -4.46
C GLY A 191 6.57 6.32 -2.98
N HIS A 192 7.61 6.54 -2.19
CA HIS A 192 7.48 6.97 -0.77
C HIS A 192 7.01 8.43 -0.65
N TRP A 193 6.03 8.83 -1.47
CA TRP A 193 5.54 10.21 -1.52
C TRP A 193 4.69 10.61 -0.32
N GLY A 194 4.26 9.64 0.49
CA GLY A 194 3.71 9.93 1.82
C GLY A 194 4.69 10.70 2.71
N HIS A 195 5.99 10.57 2.46
CA HIS A 195 7.04 11.27 3.19
C HIS A 195 7.55 12.56 2.50
N SER A 196 6.85 13.02 1.46
CA SER A 196 7.15 14.33 0.86
C SER A 196 6.59 15.47 1.71
N PHE A 197 7.33 16.58 1.78
CA PHE A 197 6.90 17.77 2.50
C PHE A 197 5.95 18.60 1.64
N VAL A 198 4.78 18.90 2.18
CA VAL A 198 3.75 19.73 1.53
C VAL A 198 3.23 20.84 2.44
N SER A 199 3.77 20.95 3.65
CA SER A 199 3.37 21.94 4.65
C SER A 199 4.53 22.22 5.61
N ASP A 200 4.56 23.43 6.14
CA ASP A 200 5.47 23.82 7.24
C ASP A 200 4.85 23.60 8.63
N ASN A 201 3.77 22.83 8.73
CA ASN A 201 3.11 22.52 9.98
C ASN A 201 4.01 21.65 10.86
N THR A 202 4.42 22.19 11.99
CA THR A 202 5.35 21.54 12.94
C THR A 202 4.67 20.55 13.89
N ASP A 203 3.33 20.47 13.91
CA ASP A 203 2.59 19.58 14.83
C ASP A 203 2.37 18.18 14.24
N ALA A 204 2.75 17.96 12.98
CA ALA A 204 2.50 16.74 12.24
C ALA A 204 3.72 15.81 12.27
N LEU A 205 3.98 15.19 13.42
CA LEU A 205 5.03 14.18 13.55
C LEU A 205 4.65 12.90 12.79
N CYS A 206 5.46 12.50 11.83
CA CYS A 206 5.35 11.24 11.13
C CYS A 206 6.01 10.09 11.90
N GLY A 207 5.55 8.88 11.63
CA GLY A 207 6.17 7.67 12.16
C GLY A 207 7.63 7.45 11.72
N CYS A 208 8.08 8.05 10.64
CA CYS A 208 9.47 7.99 10.17
C CYS A 208 10.40 8.98 10.88
N GLY A 209 9.86 9.89 11.70
CA GLY A 209 10.61 10.95 12.37
C GLY A 209 10.55 12.32 11.68
N ASN A 210 9.99 12.41 10.47
CA ASN A 210 9.75 13.69 9.79
C ASN A 210 8.63 14.48 10.48
N ILE A 211 8.65 15.78 10.30
CA ILE A 211 7.58 16.69 10.74
C ILE A 211 7.04 17.42 9.51
N GLY A 212 5.71 17.35 9.30
CA GLY A 212 5.05 18.08 8.20
C GLY A 212 5.06 17.36 6.85
N ASP A 213 5.42 16.08 6.80
CA ASP A 213 5.20 15.27 5.59
C ASP A 213 3.72 14.87 5.45
N VAL A 214 3.34 14.42 4.26
CA VAL A 214 1.95 14.06 3.94
C VAL A 214 1.40 13.01 4.91
N GLU A 215 2.17 11.97 5.20
CA GLU A 215 1.74 10.90 6.10
C GLU A 215 1.53 11.39 7.53
N GLY A 216 2.46 12.21 8.05
CA GLY A 216 2.32 12.85 9.36
C GLY A 216 1.13 13.79 9.46
N LEU A 217 0.70 14.37 8.32
CA LEU A 217 -0.42 15.29 8.26
C LEU A 217 -1.78 14.60 8.17
N ILE A 218 -1.94 13.53 7.38
CA ILE A 218 -3.26 13.04 6.98
C ILE A 218 -3.47 11.52 7.06
N ALA A 219 -2.46 10.73 7.35
CA ALA A 219 -2.63 9.27 7.48
C ALA A 219 -3.60 8.91 8.62
N GLY A 220 -4.23 7.75 8.54
CA GLY A 220 -5.23 7.33 9.53
C GLY A 220 -4.69 7.35 10.97
N ASN A 221 -3.43 6.96 11.18
CA ASN A 221 -2.78 7.04 12.48
C ASN A 221 -2.39 8.49 12.89
N ALA A 222 -2.21 9.39 11.93
CA ALA A 222 -1.95 10.80 12.20
C ALA A 222 -3.22 11.52 12.68
N ILE A 223 -4.39 11.15 12.18
CA ILE A 223 -5.68 11.74 12.58
C ILE A 223 -5.87 11.63 14.09
N ALA A 224 -5.69 10.43 14.66
CA ALA A 224 -5.79 10.22 16.11
C ALA A 224 -4.81 11.11 16.91
N ARG A 225 -3.56 11.21 16.46
CA ARG A 225 -2.55 12.02 17.13
C ARG A 225 -2.83 13.52 17.08
N ARG A 226 -3.30 14.01 15.94
CA ARG A 226 -3.49 15.45 15.70
C ARG A 226 -4.80 15.99 16.24
N PHE A 227 -5.85 15.17 16.21
CA PHE A 227 -7.21 15.63 16.50
C PHE A 227 -7.87 14.90 17.67
N GLY A 228 -7.15 14.01 18.36
CA GLY A 228 -7.66 13.28 19.53
C GLY A 228 -8.08 14.20 20.67
N THR A 229 -7.34 15.29 20.93
CA THR A 229 -7.69 16.30 21.94
C THR A 229 -8.91 17.16 21.55
N GLN A 230 -9.30 17.15 20.29
CA GLN A 230 -10.50 17.81 19.77
C GLN A 230 -11.72 16.87 19.77
N GLY A 231 -11.58 15.65 20.32
CA GLY A 231 -12.67 14.68 20.45
C GLY A 231 -12.71 13.63 19.34
N PHE A 232 -11.72 13.57 18.46
CA PHE A 232 -11.63 12.57 17.38
C PHE A 232 -10.52 11.57 17.66
N ALA A 233 -10.83 10.53 18.42
CA ALA A 233 -9.84 9.54 18.86
C ALA A 233 -9.29 8.68 17.70
N ASP A 234 -9.98 8.61 16.58
CA ASP A 234 -9.58 7.91 15.36
C ASP A 234 -10.26 8.49 14.10
N ALA A 235 -9.86 7.98 12.94
CA ALA A 235 -10.44 8.39 11.68
C ALA A 235 -11.94 8.05 11.57
N ALA A 236 -12.39 6.94 12.13
CA ALA A 236 -13.79 6.55 12.05
C ALA A 236 -14.69 7.55 12.79
N GLN A 237 -14.30 8.00 13.98
CA GLN A 237 -15.04 9.02 14.74
C GLN A 237 -15.07 10.36 14.00
N LEU A 238 -13.93 10.80 13.43
CA LEU A 238 -13.88 12.02 12.64
C LEU A 238 -14.86 11.98 11.47
N PHE A 239 -14.81 10.91 10.66
CA PHE A 239 -15.69 10.81 9.49
C PHE A 239 -17.14 10.58 9.84
N PHE A 240 -17.44 9.91 10.94
CA PHE A 240 -18.79 9.81 11.47
C PHE A 240 -19.36 11.18 11.83
N ALA A 241 -18.60 12.00 12.55
CA ALA A 241 -18.99 13.37 12.92
C ALA A 241 -19.15 14.28 11.69
N ALA A 242 -18.24 14.17 10.70
CA ALA A 242 -18.35 14.92 9.45
C ALA A 242 -19.60 14.57 8.66
N ARG A 243 -19.97 13.28 8.60
CA ARG A 243 -21.22 12.82 7.96
C ARG A 243 -22.48 13.30 8.71
N ALA A 244 -22.38 13.48 10.02
CA ALA A 244 -23.46 14.09 10.83
C ALA A 244 -23.54 15.61 10.66
N GLY A 245 -22.66 16.23 9.86
CA GLY A 245 -22.67 17.68 9.59
C GLY A 245 -21.97 18.51 10.66
N GLN A 246 -21.17 17.90 11.56
CA GLN A 246 -20.41 18.64 12.56
C GLN A 246 -19.38 19.54 11.88
N VAL A 247 -19.44 20.85 12.16
CA VAL A 247 -18.64 21.87 11.46
C VAL A 247 -17.14 21.62 11.61
N ASP A 248 -16.67 21.44 12.86
CA ASP A 248 -15.24 21.23 13.15
C ASP A 248 -14.70 19.96 12.43
N ALA A 249 -15.50 18.91 12.36
CA ALA A 249 -15.13 17.68 11.66
C ALA A 249 -15.04 17.90 10.14
N LEU A 250 -15.95 18.67 9.56
CA LEU A 250 -15.93 19.01 8.14
C LEU A 250 -14.72 19.87 7.80
N GLU A 251 -14.36 20.87 8.63
CA GLU A 251 -13.17 21.70 8.47
C GLU A 251 -11.89 20.85 8.50
N ILE A 252 -11.80 19.87 9.42
CA ILE A 252 -10.67 18.94 9.46
C ILE A 252 -10.63 18.12 8.16
N VAL A 253 -11.75 17.55 7.71
CA VAL A 253 -11.82 16.76 6.47
C VAL A 253 -11.41 17.57 5.27
N ASP A 254 -11.82 18.83 5.17
CA ASP A 254 -11.41 19.74 4.10
C ASP A 254 -9.89 20.01 4.15
N GLY A 255 -9.31 20.15 5.35
CA GLY A 255 -7.87 20.25 5.57
C GLY A 255 -7.10 19.00 5.14
N LEU A 256 -7.63 17.80 5.46
CA LEU A 256 -7.05 16.54 5.00
C LEU A 256 -7.08 16.44 3.47
N CYS A 257 -8.21 16.79 2.85
CA CYS A 257 -8.35 16.83 1.39
C CYS A 257 -7.44 17.85 0.73
N TYR A 258 -7.20 18.99 1.36
CA TYR A 258 -6.27 20.00 0.87
C TYR A 258 -4.84 19.45 0.78
N VAL A 259 -4.36 18.75 1.83
CA VAL A 259 -3.03 18.13 1.86
C VAL A 259 -2.92 17.01 0.82
N MET A 260 -3.90 16.10 0.76
CA MET A 260 -3.92 15.03 -0.25
C MET A 260 -3.99 15.63 -1.67
N GLY A 261 -4.78 16.68 -1.88
CA GLY A 261 -4.85 17.38 -3.16
C GLY A 261 -3.50 17.94 -3.62
N ARG A 262 -2.66 18.42 -2.70
CA ARG A 262 -1.29 18.86 -3.02
C ARG A 262 -0.40 17.69 -3.46
N LEU A 263 -0.50 16.55 -2.78
CA LEU A 263 0.20 15.32 -3.17
C LEU A 263 -0.21 14.90 -4.59
N LEU A 264 -1.52 14.79 -4.85
CA LEU A 264 -2.04 14.39 -6.16
C LEU A 264 -1.64 15.36 -7.26
N PHE A 265 -1.70 16.67 -6.99
CA PHE A 265 -1.24 17.70 -7.92
C PHE A 265 0.26 17.54 -8.24
N ASN A 266 1.09 17.32 -7.22
CA ASN A 266 2.53 17.09 -7.41
C ASN A 266 2.79 15.83 -8.26
N LEU A 267 2.01 14.75 -8.06
CA LEU A 267 2.08 13.54 -8.91
C LEU A 267 1.77 13.89 -10.37
N MET A 268 0.68 14.60 -10.62
CA MET A 268 0.26 14.99 -11.98
C MET A 268 1.32 15.85 -12.68
N THR A 269 1.83 16.84 -11.99
CA THR A 269 2.79 17.81 -12.59
C THR A 269 4.20 17.28 -12.72
N THR A 270 4.58 16.25 -11.95
CA THR A 270 5.92 15.68 -12.00
C THR A 270 6.02 14.50 -12.98
N LEU A 271 4.93 13.73 -13.14
CA LEU A 271 4.93 12.46 -13.85
C LEU A 271 3.96 12.41 -15.04
N ASP A 272 3.16 13.45 -15.23
CA ASP A 272 2.19 13.58 -16.33
C ASP A 272 1.29 12.35 -16.49
N VAL A 273 0.65 11.94 -15.40
CA VAL A 273 -0.15 10.72 -15.33
C VAL A 273 -1.56 10.91 -15.91
N GLN A 274 -2.07 9.88 -16.58
CA GLN A 274 -3.42 9.86 -17.16
C GLN A 274 -4.51 9.59 -16.11
N ARG A 275 -4.19 8.76 -15.10
CA ARG A 275 -5.14 8.36 -14.06
C ARG A 275 -4.45 8.06 -12.74
N ILE A 276 -5.11 8.44 -11.65
CA ILE A 276 -4.75 8.06 -10.29
C ILE A 276 -5.87 7.20 -9.71
N SER A 277 -5.56 5.96 -9.38
CA SER A 277 -6.44 5.05 -8.64
C SER A 277 -6.20 5.19 -7.15
N MET A 278 -7.25 5.37 -6.36
CA MET A 278 -7.17 5.59 -4.93
C MET A 278 -7.79 4.44 -4.15
N GLY A 279 -7.03 3.91 -3.21
CA GLY A 279 -7.46 2.87 -2.28
C GLY A 279 -7.07 3.17 -0.84
N GLY A 280 -7.04 2.13 -0.01
CA GLY A 280 -6.76 2.21 1.41
C GLY A 280 -8.01 2.51 2.25
N SER A 281 -8.03 2.02 3.49
CA SER A 281 -9.24 2.00 4.32
C SER A 281 -9.83 3.38 4.62
N VAL A 282 -8.99 4.42 4.79
CA VAL A 282 -9.47 5.79 5.00
C VAL A 282 -10.21 6.29 3.76
N PHE A 283 -9.61 6.14 2.57
CA PHE A 283 -10.26 6.60 1.34
C PHE A 283 -11.46 5.73 0.98
N TRP A 284 -11.31 4.41 1.00
CA TRP A 284 -12.33 3.48 0.50
C TRP A 284 -13.67 3.63 1.22
N HIS A 285 -13.64 3.68 2.55
CA HIS A 285 -14.88 3.81 3.33
C HIS A 285 -15.48 5.22 3.28
N GLN A 286 -14.75 6.20 2.77
CA GLN A 286 -15.18 7.61 2.73
C GLN A 286 -15.13 8.20 1.32
N GLN A 287 -15.05 7.37 0.28
CA GLN A 287 -14.84 7.80 -1.10
C GLN A 287 -15.91 8.77 -1.61
N ASP A 288 -17.16 8.60 -1.22
CA ASP A 288 -18.28 9.47 -1.55
C ASP A 288 -18.12 10.90 -0.97
N LEU A 289 -17.52 11.00 0.21
CA LEU A 289 -17.22 12.26 0.89
C LEU A 289 -15.91 12.89 0.38
N LEU A 290 -14.88 12.08 0.16
CA LEU A 290 -13.51 12.54 -0.13
C LEU A 290 -13.29 12.83 -1.62
N LEU A 291 -13.76 11.97 -2.52
CA LEU A 291 -13.46 12.09 -3.94
C LEU A 291 -13.92 13.40 -4.58
N PRO A 292 -15.15 13.91 -4.33
CA PRO A 292 -15.57 15.21 -4.83
C PRO A 292 -14.67 16.36 -4.33
N ARG A 293 -14.25 16.30 -3.06
CA ARG A 293 -13.36 17.29 -2.45
C ARG A 293 -11.96 17.27 -3.08
N LEU A 294 -11.41 16.09 -3.29
CA LEU A 294 -10.10 15.93 -3.94
C LEU A 294 -10.11 16.48 -5.38
N ARG A 295 -11.15 16.16 -6.14
CA ARG A 295 -11.32 16.69 -7.50
C ARG A 295 -11.42 18.21 -7.51
N ALA A 296 -12.13 18.81 -6.55
CA ALA A 296 -12.25 20.25 -6.40
C ALA A 296 -10.90 20.91 -6.04
N GLN A 297 -10.03 20.25 -5.27
CA GLN A 297 -8.70 20.76 -4.93
C GLN A 297 -7.77 20.89 -6.16
N ILE A 298 -8.01 20.11 -7.20
CA ILE A 298 -7.10 19.99 -8.36
C ILE A 298 -7.62 20.73 -9.57
N GLY A 299 -8.93 20.70 -9.82
CA GLY A 299 -9.56 21.05 -11.09
C GLY A 299 -9.32 22.46 -11.65
N ALA A 300 -8.87 23.42 -10.82
CA ALA A 300 -8.57 24.79 -11.25
C ALA A 300 -7.06 25.10 -11.32
N LYS A 301 -6.20 24.15 -10.98
CA LYS A 301 -4.75 24.36 -10.89
C LYS A 301 -4.06 23.83 -12.13
N LEU A 302 -3.34 24.72 -12.84
CA LEU A 302 -2.56 24.38 -14.04
C LEU A 302 -3.34 23.46 -15.02
N PRO A 303 -4.44 23.96 -15.64
CA PRO A 303 -5.35 23.12 -16.43
C PRO A 303 -4.68 22.38 -17.59
N SER A 304 -3.58 22.91 -18.13
CA SER A 304 -2.80 22.27 -19.18
C SER A 304 -2.21 20.91 -18.78
N MET A 305 -2.07 20.64 -17.48
CA MET A 305 -1.54 19.38 -16.96
C MET A 305 -2.57 18.55 -16.16
N THR A 306 -3.58 19.19 -15.61
CA THR A 306 -4.56 18.51 -14.76
C THR A 306 -5.87 18.19 -15.49
N HIS A 307 -6.15 18.89 -16.60
CA HIS A 307 -7.36 18.63 -17.39
C HIS A 307 -7.29 17.25 -18.05
N GLY A 308 -8.32 16.44 -17.80
CA GLY A 308 -8.39 15.08 -18.36
C GLY A 308 -7.70 14.00 -17.51
N VAL A 309 -7.03 14.38 -16.40
CA VAL A 309 -6.54 13.38 -15.45
C VAL A 309 -7.70 12.88 -14.59
N ASP A 310 -7.91 11.55 -14.61
CA ASP A 310 -8.93 10.92 -13.80
C ASP A 310 -8.42 10.59 -12.39
N ILE A 311 -9.19 10.96 -11.37
CA ILE A 311 -9.02 10.42 -10.02
C ILE A 311 -10.20 9.49 -9.77
N VAL A 312 -9.92 8.21 -9.55
CA VAL A 312 -10.95 7.17 -9.44
C VAL A 312 -10.72 6.30 -8.20
N PRO A 313 -11.77 5.68 -7.63
CA PRO A 313 -11.57 4.63 -6.66
C PRO A 313 -10.85 3.43 -7.27
N ALA A 314 -10.12 2.68 -6.44
CA ALA A 314 -9.46 1.45 -6.84
C ALA A 314 -10.46 0.46 -7.42
N GLY A 315 -10.16 -0.08 -8.62
CA GLY A 315 -11.03 -1.04 -9.30
C GLY A 315 -11.14 -2.38 -8.56
N LEU A 316 -10.11 -2.77 -7.82
CA LEU A 316 -10.09 -3.95 -6.96
C LEU A 316 -10.65 -3.69 -5.54
N GLY A 317 -11.00 -2.46 -5.23
CA GLY A 317 -11.60 -2.09 -3.96
C GLY A 317 -10.73 -2.43 -2.75
N GLU A 318 -11.33 -3.04 -1.73
CA GLU A 318 -10.62 -3.48 -0.53
C GLU A 318 -9.66 -4.64 -0.78
N SER A 319 -9.84 -5.36 -1.88
CA SER A 319 -9.05 -6.55 -2.22
C SER A 319 -7.70 -6.23 -2.86
N VAL A 320 -7.36 -4.97 -3.10
CA VAL A 320 -6.09 -4.57 -3.74
C VAL A 320 -4.89 -5.23 -3.04
N GLY A 321 -4.85 -5.23 -1.70
CA GLY A 321 -3.79 -5.85 -0.92
C GLY A 321 -3.65 -7.35 -1.15
N ASP A 322 -4.77 -8.07 -1.28
CA ASP A 322 -4.79 -9.51 -1.56
C ASP A 322 -4.17 -9.86 -2.92
N TYR A 323 -4.31 -8.95 -3.90
CA TYR A 323 -3.84 -9.15 -5.26
C TYR A 323 -2.45 -8.55 -5.53
N ALA A 324 -1.94 -7.70 -4.66
CA ALA A 324 -0.66 -7.04 -4.82
C ALA A 324 0.50 -8.03 -5.00
N ALA A 325 0.64 -8.99 -4.07
CA ALA A 325 1.67 -10.03 -4.17
C ALA A 325 1.43 -11.00 -5.35
N LEU A 326 0.15 -11.28 -5.67
CA LEU A 326 -0.23 -12.13 -6.79
C LEU A 326 0.15 -11.51 -8.14
N ALA A 327 0.01 -10.20 -8.30
CA ALA A 327 0.40 -9.48 -9.51
C ALA A 327 1.89 -9.60 -9.84
N LEU A 328 2.73 -9.86 -8.83
CA LEU A 328 4.17 -10.01 -9.03
C LEU A 328 4.55 -11.36 -9.65
N VAL A 329 3.72 -12.37 -9.52
CA VAL A 329 4.05 -13.76 -9.86
C VAL A 329 3.22 -14.36 -11.00
N LEU A 330 2.17 -13.69 -11.39
CA LEU A 330 1.39 -13.96 -12.60
C LEU A 330 1.85 -13.09 -13.76
#